data_6f82f74199dca18f58c8ced93dbb16c6
#
_entry.id   6f82f74199dca18f58c8ced93dbb16c6
#
_cell.length_a   1.000
_cell.length_b   1.000
_cell.length_c   1.000
_cell.angle_alpha   90.00
_cell.angle_beta   90.00
_cell.angle_gamma   90.00
#
_symmetry.space_group_name_H-M   'P 1'
#
loop_
_entity.id
_entity.type
_entity.pdbx_description
1 polymer ?
#
loop_
_entity_poly.entity_id
_entity_poly.type
_entity_poly.pdbx_seq_one_letter_code
_entity_poly.pdbx_strand_id
1 'polypeptide(L)'
;TNEFIYTLNENGEVLIEIVVQSGQYSGVVSLLGTFNIFPGDFISDVYDPNDDERVITVFFPILRLPDLNPHTDLINQVYEVSRPIPNTGLISSQGDFAQNSDIARLGWKLSGKDVKIGVISDSYDRISGVQNSLGDAVVRDIDNLDLPGGANSVTVLQDYPLGAASDEGRAMLQILHDVAPEAELYFTTGFVSEGNMAAGIAELVDAGCDIIVDDLTYMKGPFYRDGIVADAVNEATSLGVSYFSSAGNFGNRSYEANFSASASPNGIRHDFGGGNSLQQLQLEPGQYIIALQWDDDFYSLGS
;
A
#
# COMPACT_ATOMS: atom_id res chain seq x y z
N THR A 1 -16.07 16.30 -5.33
CA THR A 1 -16.21 15.27 -4.30
C THR A 1 -14.85 15.04 -3.71
N ASN A 2 -14.73 15.21 -2.38
CA ASN A 2 -13.47 15.14 -1.63
C ASN A 2 -13.03 13.68 -1.41
N GLU A 3 -12.78 12.94 -2.47
CA GLU A 3 -12.45 11.51 -2.39
C GLU A 3 -11.01 11.21 -1.95
N PHE A 4 -10.19 12.23 -1.69
CA PHE A 4 -8.74 12.04 -1.53
C PHE A 4 -8.19 12.21 -0.11
N ILE A 5 -9.02 12.53 0.89
CA ILE A 5 -8.46 12.87 2.22
C ILE A 5 -8.80 11.85 3.30
N TYR A 6 -10.00 11.29 3.30
CA TYR A 6 -10.43 10.37 4.37
C TYR A 6 -11.28 9.22 3.82
N THR A 7 -11.08 8.03 4.37
CA THR A 7 -12.00 6.91 4.15
C THR A 7 -13.08 6.98 5.21
N LEU A 8 -14.31 7.28 4.80
CA LEU A 8 -15.49 7.33 5.67
C LEU A 8 -16.42 6.17 5.34
N ASN A 9 -16.98 5.55 6.37
CA ASN A 9 -18.07 4.60 6.20
C ASN A 9 -19.45 5.26 6.32
N GLU A 10 -20.52 4.50 6.09
CA GLU A 10 -21.90 4.98 6.14
C GLU A 10 -22.33 5.45 7.55
N ASN A 11 -21.63 5.02 8.60
CA ASN A 11 -21.89 5.39 10.00
C ASN A 11 -21.23 6.73 10.40
N GLY A 12 -20.48 7.39 9.49
CA GLY A 12 -19.75 8.60 9.79
C GLY A 12 -18.49 8.36 10.62
N GLU A 13 -17.91 7.17 10.48
CA GLU A 13 -16.64 6.79 11.08
C GLU A 13 -15.52 6.97 10.04
N VAL A 14 -14.36 7.42 10.50
CA VAL A 14 -13.16 7.60 9.69
C VAL A 14 -12.23 6.42 9.90
N LEU A 15 -11.59 5.96 8.83
CA LEU A 15 -10.55 4.95 8.92
C LEU A 15 -9.28 5.59 9.46
N ILE A 16 -8.77 5.04 10.57
CA ILE A 16 -7.54 5.48 11.23
C ILE A 16 -6.58 4.33 11.43
N GLU A 17 -5.31 4.66 11.54
CA GLU A 17 -4.28 3.78 12.08
C GLU A 17 -3.87 4.28 13.47
N ILE A 18 -3.80 3.34 14.41
CA ILE A 18 -3.38 3.56 15.79
C ILE A 18 -2.05 2.85 15.98
N VAL A 19 -0.99 3.62 16.16
CA VAL A 19 0.32 3.09 16.56
C VAL A 19 0.30 2.89 18.08
N VAL A 20 0.46 1.67 18.50
CA VAL A 20 0.34 1.27 19.90
C VAL A 20 1.68 1.49 20.60
N GLN A 21 1.68 2.03 21.83
CA GLN A 21 2.87 2.06 22.65
C GLN A 21 3.38 0.63 22.94
N SER A 22 4.70 0.46 22.93
CA SER A 22 5.36 -0.83 23.21
C SER A 22 4.77 -1.51 24.45
N GLY A 23 4.35 -2.77 24.31
CA GLY A 23 3.75 -3.58 25.37
C GLY A 23 2.32 -3.18 25.77
N GLN A 24 1.66 -2.18 25.14
CA GLN A 24 0.36 -1.65 25.58
C GLN A 24 -0.84 -2.15 24.76
N TYR A 25 -0.66 -3.16 23.92
CA TYR A 25 -1.72 -3.67 23.06
C TYR A 25 -3.03 -3.98 23.80
N SER A 26 -2.94 -4.74 24.90
CA SER A 26 -4.15 -5.08 25.68
C SER A 26 -4.85 -3.87 26.27
N GLY A 27 -4.09 -2.80 26.57
CA GLY A 27 -4.62 -1.52 27.04
C GLY A 27 -5.41 -0.82 25.93
N VAL A 28 -4.84 -0.77 24.71
CA VAL A 28 -5.51 -0.16 23.54
C VAL A 28 -6.76 -0.95 23.16
N VAL A 29 -6.72 -2.29 23.13
CA VAL A 29 -7.91 -3.12 22.88
C VAL A 29 -9.01 -2.84 23.92
N SER A 30 -8.64 -2.72 25.20
CA SER A 30 -9.58 -2.37 26.26
C SER A 30 -10.17 -0.97 26.08
N LEU A 31 -9.36 0.00 25.69
CA LEU A 31 -9.77 1.37 25.38
C LEU A 31 -10.76 1.38 24.21
N LEU A 32 -10.42 0.71 23.10
CA LEU A 32 -11.31 0.61 21.91
C LEU A 32 -12.63 -0.06 22.26
N GLY A 33 -12.62 -1.04 23.14
CA GLY A 33 -13.84 -1.67 23.67
C GLY A 33 -14.78 -0.68 24.35
N THR A 34 -14.30 0.43 24.92
CA THR A 34 -15.15 1.49 25.49
C THR A 34 -15.93 2.28 24.42
N PHE A 35 -15.48 2.20 23.17
CA PHE A 35 -16.12 2.76 22.00
C PHE A 35 -16.95 1.72 21.22
N ASN A 36 -17.12 0.50 21.76
CA ASN A 36 -17.74 -0.67 21.13
C ASN A 36 -16.98 -1.16 19.88
N ILE A 37 -15.67 -1.01 19.87
CA ILE A 37 -14.78 -1.50 18.82
C ILE A 37 -13.97 -2.67 19.40
N PHE A 38 -14.05 -3.83 18.78
CA PHE A 38 -13.43 -5.07 19.25
C PHE A 38 -12.46 -5.62 18.19
N PRO A 39 -11.56 -6.54 18.52
CA PRO A 39 -10.61 -7.07 17.55
C PRO A 39 -11.21 -7.64 16.26
N GLY A 40 -12.47 -8.10 16.30
CA GLY A 40 -13.20 -8.54 15.10
C GLY A 40 -13.61 -7.41 14.14
N ASP A 41 -13.53 -6.15 14.58
CA ASP A 41 -13.85 -4.96 13.79
C ASP A 41 -12.60 -4.33 13.17
N PHE A 42 -11.40 -4.87 13.48
CA PHE A 42 -10.15 -4.36 12.92
C PHE A 42 -10.02 -4.73 11.44
N ILE A 43 -9.67 -3.76 10.61
CA ILE A 43 -9.37 -3.98 9.20
C ILE A 43 -8.01 -4.67 9.08
N SER A 44 -7.04 -4.24 9.89
CA SER A 44 -5.76 -4.93 10.07
C SER A 44 -5.22 -4.72 11.49
N ASP A 45 -4.36 -5.62 11.93
CA ASP A 45 -3.67 -5.60 13.22
C ASP A 45 -2.29 -6.22 13.01
N VAL A 46 -1.29 -5.39 12.81
CA VAL A 46 0.06 -5.78 12.43
C VAL A 46 1.03 -5.51 13.55
N TYR A 47 1.89 -6.46 13.84
CA TYR A 47 2.94 -6.37 14.85
C TYR A 47 4.32 -6.50 14.22
N ASP A 48 5.17 -5.52 14.46
CA ASP A 48 6.59 -5.58 14.13
C ASP A 48 7.40 -6.00 15.37
N PRO A 49 8.02 -7.19 15.35
CA PRO A 49 8.81 -7.68 16.46
C PRO A 49 10.18 -6.99 16.60
N ASN A 50 10.67 -6.29 15.56
CA ASN A 50 11.97 -5.64 15.58
C ASN A 50 11.95 -4.37 16.43
N ASP A 51 10.88 -3.58 16.28
CA ASP A 51 10.71 -2.31 16.99
C ASP A 51 9.67 -2.40 18.13
N ASP A 52 9.10 -3.59 18.39
CA ASP A 52 7.97 -3.81 19.30
C ASP A 52 6.79 -2.88 18.99
N GLU A 53 6.62 -2.56 17.72
CA GLU A 53 5.61 -1.67 17.21
C GLU A 53 4.36 -2.46 16.78
N ARG A 54 3.20 -1.92 17.07
CA ARG A 54 1.93 -2.52 16.63
C ARG A 54 1.01 -1.45 16.08
N VAL A 55 0.48 -1.71 14.89
CA VAL A 55 -0.41 -0.81 14.18
C VAL A 55 -1.78 -1.48 14.00
N ILE A 56 -2.82 -0.82 14.49
CA ILE A 56 -4.21 -1.26 14.35
C ILE A 56 -4.91 -0.32 13.38
N THR A 57 -5.46 -0.86 12.29
CA THR A 57 -6.30 -0.11 11.33
C THR A 57 -7.77 -0.37 11.65
N VAL A 58 -8.55 0.68 11.90
CA VAL A 58 -9.94 0.53 12.34
C VAL A 58 -10.79 1.74 11.95
N PHE A 59 -12.09 1.54 11.71
CA PHE A 59 -13.05 2.63 11.63
C PHE A 59 -13.35 3.18 13.03
N PHE A 60 -13.24 4.50 13.20
CA PHE A 60 -13.43 5.18 14.47
C PHE A 60 -14.38 6.37 14.32
N PRO A 61 -15.32 6.59 15.27
CA PRO A 61 -16.26 7.69 15.21
C PRO A 61 -15.55 9.05 15.20
N ILE A 62 -15.71 9.83 14.12
CA ILE A 62 -14.95 11.07 13.89
C ILE A 62 -15.11 12.08 15.04
N LEU A 63 -16.30 12.16 15.65
CA LEU A 63 -16.58 13.07 16.75
C LEU A 63 -15.91 12.65 18.07
N ARG A 64 -15.45 11.41 18.16
CA ARG A 64 -14.80 10.84 19.33
C ARG A 64 -13.26 10.77 19.21
N LEU A 65 -12.69 11.19 18.08
CA LEU A 65 -11.22 11.24 17.91
C LEU A 65 -10.50 11.99 19.04
N PRO A 66 -11.01 13.15 19.54
CA PRO A 66 -10.36 13.84 20.65
C PRO A 66 -10.29 13.03 21.95
N ASP A 67 -11.12 12.01 22.10
CA ASP A 67 -11.14 11.15 23.29
C ASP A 67 -9.94 10.21 23.35
N LEU A 68 -9.20 10.06 22.26
CA LEU A 68 -7.95 9.29 22.21
C LEU A 68 -6.75 10.09 22.74
N ASN A 69 -6.78 11.42 22.68
CA ASN A 69 -5.66 12.29 23.06
C ASN A 69 -5.14 12.11 24.51
N PRO A 70 -5.99 11.81 25.53
CA PRO A 70 -5.50 11.61 26.88
C PRO A 70 -4.68 10.33 27.10
N HIS A 71 -4.69 9.39 26.15
CA HIS A 71 -4.17 8.03 26.31
C HIS A 71 -2.76 7.86 25.73
N THR A 72 -1.89 8.85 25.95
CA THR A 72 -0.49 8.83 25.46
C THR A 72 0.38 7.74 26.10
N ASP A 73 -0.09 7.15 27.17
CA ASP A 73 0.51 5.97 27.80
C ASP A 73 0.19 4.64 27.09
N LEU A 74 -0.86 4.63 26.26
CA LEU A 74 -1.32 3.48 25.50
C LEU A 74 -1.06 3.64 23.98
N ILE A 75 -1.18 4.86 23.48
CA ILE A 75 -1.14 5.22 22.07
C ILE A 75 0.05 6.11 21.81
N ASN A 76 0.92 5.68 20.89
CA ASN A 76 2.02 6.50 20.42
C ASN A 76 1.53 7.59 19.47
N GLN A 77 0.76 7.18 18.46
CA GLN A 77 0.23 8.09 17.44
C GLN A 77 -1.10 7.57 16.88
N VAL A 78 -1.94 8.49 16.41
CA VAL A 78 -3.13 8.20 15.61
C VAL A 78 -3.08 9.07 14.36
N TYR A 79 -3.23 8.47 13.21
CA TYR A 79 -3.33 9.21 11.95
C TYR A 79 -4.44 8.64 11.07
N GLU A 80 -4.95 9.48 10.20
CA GLU A 80 -5.93 9.06 9.22
C GLU A 80 -5.27 8.20 8.14
N VAL A 81 -5.96 7.15 7.73
CA VAL A 81 -5.54 6.33 6.59
C VAL A 81 -5.76 7.10 5.30
N SER A 82 -4.68 7.35 4.59
CA SER A 82 -4.73 7.85 3.21
C SER A 82 -4.69 6.67 2.26
N ARG A 83 -5.60 6.66 1.28
CA ARG A 83 -5.51 5.67 0.22
C ARG A 83 -4.19 5.83 -0.53
N PRO A 84 -3.49 4.74 -0.86
CA PRO A 84 -2.34 4.79 -1.74
C PRO A 84 -2.77 5.28 -3.12
N ILE A 85 -1.80 5.73 -3.91
CA ILE A 85 -2.04 6.13 -5.29
C ILE A 85 -1.64 4.94 -6.17
N PRO A 86 -2.55 4.35 -6.95
CA PRO A 86 -2.20 3.36 -7.95
C PRO A 86 -1.39 4.03 -9.05
N ASN A 87 -0.42 3.33 -9.59
CA ASN A 87 0.47 3.86 -10.63
C ASN A 87 -0.01 3.41 -12.03
N THR A 88 -1.29 3.65 -12.33
CA THR A 88 -1.90 3.29 -13.61
C THR A 88 -1.28 4.06 -14.77
N GLY A 89 -0.91 3.35 -15.82
CA GLY A 89 -0.55 3.94 -17.12
C GLY A 89 -1.76 4.09 -18.04
N LEU A 90 -1.70 5.05 -18.97
CA LEU A 90 -2.71 5.27 -20.00
C LEU A 90 -2.53 4.39 -21.25
N ILE A 91 -1.55 3.51 -21.28
CA ILE A 91 -1.13 2.76 -22.46
C ILE A 91 -1.34 1.27 -22.23
N SER A 92 -2.10 0.63 -23.11
CA SER A 92 -2.16 -0.82 -23.20
C SER A 92 -0.77 -1.35 -23.58
N SER A 93 -0.11 -2.07 -22.68
CA SER A 93 1.24 -2.61 -22.89
C SER A 93 1.17 -3.97 -23.57
N GLN A 94 1.90 -4.15 -24.65
CA GLN A 94 2.24 -5.47 -25.19
C GLN A 94 3.55 -5.96 -24.53
N GLY A 95 3.52 -6.06 -23.20
CA GLY A 95 4.70 -6.30 -22.36
C GLY A 95 5.45 -7.57 -22.71
N ASP A 96 4.75 -8.66 -22.99
CA ASP A 96 5.34 -9.93 -23.38
C ASP A 96 6.24 -9.80 -24.61
N PHE A 97 5.71 -9.16 -25.64
CA PHE A 97 6.47 -8.95 -26.90
C PHE A 97 7.57 -7.89 -26.74
N ALA A 98 7.28 -6.79 -26.01
CA ALA A 98 8.24 -5.70 -25.84
C ALA A 98 9.48 -6.12 -25.03
N GLN A 99 9.31 -7.06 -24.10
CA GLN A 99 10.39 -7.60 -23.27
C GLN A 99 11.08 -8.82 -23.91
N ASN A 100 10.58 -9.32 -25.03
CA ASN A 100 11.03 -10.55 -25.68
C ASN A 100 10.88 -11.80 -24.77
N SER A 101 9.89 -11.82 -23.86
CA SER A 101 9.61 -12.98 -23.02
C SER A 101 9.06 -14.15 -23.81
N ASP A 102 8.36 -13.89 -24.92
CA ASP A 102 7.98 -14.87 -25.93
C ASP A 102 9.20 -15.61 -26.49
N ILE A 103 10.30 -14.90 -26.81
CA ILE A 103 11.57 -15.47 -27.27
C ILE A 103 12.21 -16.32 -26.16
N ALA A 104 12.19 -15.84 -24.90
CA ALA A 104 12.71 -16.59 -23.77
C ALA A 104 11.92 -17.92 -23.56
N ARG A 105 10.60 -17.88 -23.63
CA ARG A 105 9.76 -19.09 -23.54
C ARG A 105 10.07 -20.08 -24.66
N LEU A 106 10.12 -19.61 -25.89
CA LEU A 106 10.40 -20.46 -27.05
C LEU A 106 11.82 -21.03 -27.05
N GLY A 107 12.81 -20.20 -26.69
CA GLY A 107 14.23 -20.56 -26.74
C GLY A 107 14.71 -21.44 -25.60
N TRP A 108 14.19 -21.22 -24.39
CA TRP A 108 14.63 -21.93 -23.17
C TRP A 108 13.53 -22.76 -22.51
N LYS A 109 12.32 -22.78 -23.08
CA LYS A 109 11.14 -23.49 -22.56
C LYS A 109 10.78 -23.04 -21.13
N LEU A 110 10.90 -21.76 -20.86
CA LEU A 110 10.55 -21.14 -19.59
C LEU A 110 9.09 -20.69 -19.64
N SER A 111 8.25 -21.21 -18.77
CA SER A 111 6.79 -20.94 -18.77
C SER A 111 6.28 -20.41 -17.42
N GLY A 112 7.18 -20.27 -16.43
CA GLY A 112 6.79 -19.97 -15.04
C GLY A 112 6.30 -21.19 -14.27
N LYS A 113 6.41 -22.40 -14.83
CA LYS A 113 5.98 -23.63 -14.17
C LYS A 113 6.71 -23.80 -12.83
N ASP A 114 5.94 -24.19 -11.81
CA ASP A 114 6.40 -24.40 -10.44
C ASP A 114 6.88 -23.09 -9.76
N VAL A 115 6.49 -21.90 -10.30
CA VAL A 115 6.75 -20.58 -9.70
C VAL A 115 5.43 -19.99 -9.22
N LYS A 116 5.42 -19.45 -8.01
CA LYS A 116 4.29 -18.70 -7.43
C LYS A 116 4.56 -17.21 -7.43
N ILE A 117 3.64 -16.44 -7.99
CA ILE A 117 3.78 -14.98 -8.11
C ILE A 117 2.63 -14.31 -7.37
N GLY A 118 2.95 -13.49 -6.37
CA GLY A 118 2.01 -12.65 -5.64
C GLY A 118 1.97 -11.23 -6.22
N VAL A 119 0.77 -10.70 -6.39
CA VAL A 119 0.51 -9.31 -6.82
C VAL A 119 -0.17 -8.55 -5.70
N ILE A 120 0.33 -7.35 -5.42
CA ILE A 120 -0.29 -6.40 -4.51
C ILE A 120 -0.62 -5.13 -5.28
N SER A 121 -1.89 -4.76 -5.33
CA SER A 121 -2.36 -3.54 -5.97
C SER A 121 -3.67 -3.06 -5.33
N ASP A 122 -4.47 -2.25 -6.04
CA ASP A 122 -5.71 -1.72 -5.50
C ASP A 122 -6.79 -2.81 -5.34
N SER A 123 -7.11 -3.53 -6.40
CA SER A 123 -8.19 -4.53 -6.40
C SER A 123 -8.08 -5.55 -7.52
N TYR A 124 -8.91 -6.60 -7.40
CA TYR A 124 -9.03 -7.68 -8.37
C TYR A 124 -10.39 -7.69 -9.09
N ASP A 125 -11.50 -7.55 -8.35
CA ASP A 125 -12.87 -7.59 -8.90
C ASP A 125 -13.78 -6.58 -8.17
N ARG A 126 -13.43 -5.29 -8.27
CA ARG A 126 -14.09 -4.19 -7.53
C ARG A 126 -14.54 -3.02 -8.39
N ILE A 127 -14.35 -3.06 -9.70
CA ILE A 127 -14.67 -1.93 -10.58
C ILE A 127 -16.15 -1.52 -10.52
N SER A 128 -17.04 -2.45 -10.23
CA SER A 128 -18.47 -2.19 -10.04
C SER A 128 -18.85 -1.70 -8.64
N GLY A 129 -17.89 -1.68 -7.70
CA GLY A 129 -18.13 -1.41 -6.28
C GLY A 129 -18.81 -2.56 -5.51
N VAL A 130 -19.19 -3.64 -6.20
CA VAL A 130 -19.82 -4.81 -5.61
C VAL A 130 -18.81 -5.94 -5.57
N GLN A 131 -18.64 -6.54 -4.38
CA GLN A 131 -17.81 -7.73 -4.24
C GLN A 131 -18.58 -8.92 -4.81
N ASN A 132 -18.14 -9.41 -5.93
CA ASN A 132 -18.61 -10.67 -6.52
C ASN A 132 -17.52 -11.73 -6.36
N SER A 133 -17.92 -12.97 -6.13
CA SER A 133 -16.97 -14.09 -6.07
C SER A 133 -16.29 -14.36 -7.42
N LEU A 134 -16.90 -13.95 -8.51
CA LEU A 134 -16.36 -13.83 -9.87
C LEU A 134 -17.28 -12.92 -10.64
N GLY A 135 -16.87 -11.66 -10.87
CA GLY A 135 -17.61 -10.72 -11.71
C GLY A 135 -17.55 -11.06 -13.19
N ASP A 136 -18.46 -10.49 -13.97
CA ASP A 136 -18.51 -10.70 -15.42
C ASP A 136 -17.17 -10.39 -16.12
N ALA A 137 -16.40 -9.44 -15.58
CA ALA A 137 -15.08 -9.08 -16.12
C ALA A 137 -14.07 -10.20 -15.94
N VAL A 138 -13.96 -10.76 -14.73
CA VAL A 138 -13.05 -11.89 -14.43
C VAL A 138 -13.42 -13.12 -15.25
N VAL A 139 -14.73 -13.42 -15.38
CA VAL A 139 -15.19 -14.53 -16.21
C VAL A 139 -14.77 -14.36 -17.66
N ARG A 140 -14.92 -13.13 -18.21
CA ARG A 140 -14.49 -12.84 -19.59
C ARG A 140 -12.99 -12.97 -19.78
N ASP A 141 -12.22 -12.51 -18.81
CA ASP A 141 -10.76 -12.58 -18.85
C ASP A 141 -10.28 -14.05 -18.83
N ILE A 142 -10.96 -14.91 -18.07
CA ILE A 142 -10.73 -16.37 -18.09
C ILE A 142 -11.16 -17.00 -19.42
N ASP A 143 -12.34 -16.64 -19.95
CA ASP A 143 -12.86 -17.17 -21.21
C ASP A 143 -11.99 -16.76 -22.41
N ASN A 144 -11.37 -15.57 -22.34
CA ASN A 144 -10.44 -15.08 -23.35
C ASN A 144 -9.00 -15.55 -23.17
N LEU A 145 -8.72 -16.30 -22.11
CA LEU A 145 -7.37 -16.77 -21.72
C LEU A 145 -6.41 -15.64 -21.29
N ASP A 146 -6.93 -14.48 -20.94
CA ASP A 146 -6.17 -13.38 -20.34
C ASP A 146 -5.81 -13.67 -18.87
N LEU A 147 -6.60 -14.55 -18.22
CA LEU A 147 -6.32 -15.07 -16.88
C LEU A 147 -6.45 -16.60 -16.86
N PRO A 148 -5.69 -17.28 -15.99
CA PRO A 148 -5.81 -18.71 -15.85
C PRO A 148 -7.16 -19.12 -15.23
N GLY A 149 -7.73 -20.23 -15.68
CA GLY A 149 -9.01 -20.74 -15.22
C GLY A 149 -8.96 -22.13 -14.60
N GLY A 150 -10.09 -22.55 -14.03
CA GLY A 150 -10.24 -23.88 -13.44
C GLY A 150 -9.39 -24.07 -12.19
N ALA A 151 -8.62 -25.14 -12.13
CA ALA A 151 -7.75 -25.45 -10.99
C ALA A 151 -6.57 -24.49 -10.83
N ASN A 152 -6.24 -23.74 -11.86
CA ASN A 152 -5.12 -22.78 -11.89
C ASN A 152 -5.61 -21.34 -11.77
N SER A 153 -6.88 -21.10 -11.46
CA SER A 153 -7.41 -19.75 -11.25
C SER A 153 -6.59 -18.97 -10.24
N VAL A 154 -6.56 -17.64 -10.40
CA VAL A 154 -5.91 -16.73 -9.43
C VAL A 154 -6.43 -17.01 -8.02
N THR A 155 -5.51 -17.17 -7.07
CA THR A 155 -5.84 -17.25 -5.64
C THR A 155 -5.90 -15.85 -5.07
N VAL A 156 -7.10 -15.37 -4.75
CA VAL A 156 -7.33 -14.07 -4.12
C VAL A 156 -7.33 -14.26 -2.60
N LEU A 157 -6.30 -13.77 -1.91
CA LEU A 157 -6.20 -13.82 -0.45
C LEU A 157 -7.13 -12.77 0.17
N GLN A 158 -7.02 -11.53 -0.30
CA GLN A 158 -7.90 -10.43 0.05
C GLN A 158 -8.15 -9.53 -1.16
N ASP A 159 -9.40 -9.19 -1.45
CA ASP A 159 -9.74 -8.12 -2.39
C ASP A 159 -10.12 -6.84 -1.61
N TYR A 160 -10.12 -5.69 -2.30
CA TYR A 160 -10.41 -4.40 -1.68
C TYR A 160 -11.82 -4.37 -1.06
N PRO A 161 -11.95 -4.16 0.26
CA PRO A 161 -13.26 -4.32 0.94
C PRO A 161 -14.11 -3.05 0.96
N LEU A 162 -13.58 -1.88 0.59
CA LEU A 162 -14.18 -0.58 0.92
C LEU A 162 -14.86 0.12 -0.28
N GLY A 163 -15.36 -0.64 -1.26
CA GLY A 163 -16.14 -0.07 -2.35
C GLY A 163 -15.56 -0.34 -3.74
N ALA A 164 -15.76 0.60 -4.67
CA ALA A 164 -15.22 0.50 -6.02
C ALA A 164 -13.72 0.86 -6.05
N ALA A 165 -12.99 0.17 -6.91
CA ALA A 165 -11.59 0.44 -7.19
C ALA A 165 -11.30 0.20 -8.68
N SER A 166 -10.05 0.22 -9.15
CA SER A 166 -9.76 0.23 -10.57
C SER A 166 -9.55 -1.16 -11.18
N ASP A 167 -9.39 -2.20 -10.35
CA ASP A 167 -8.98 -3.56 -10.73
C ASP A 167 -7.62 -3.60 -11.47
N GLU A 168 -6.72 -2.69 -11.10
CA GLU A 168 -5.36 -2.66 -11.64
C GLU A 168 -4.60 -3.94 -11.31
N GLY A 169 -4.80 -4.51 -10.12
CA GLY A 169 -4.20 -5.78 -9.74
C GLY A 169 -4.59 -6.92 -10.69
N ARG A 170 -5.84 -6.92 -11.19
CA ARG A 170 -6.25 -7.87 -12.22
C ARG A 170 -5.49 -7.65 -13.54
N ALA A 171 -5.31 -6.40 -13.94
CA ALA A 171 -4.53 -6.08 -15.15
C ALA A 171 -3.06 -6.49 -15.03
N MET A 172 -2.46 -6.31 -13.84
CA MET A 172 -1.09 -6.82 -13.57
C MET A 172 -1.02 -8.34 -13.69
N LEU A 173 -2.01 -9.06 -13.19
CA LEU A 173 -2.09 -10.51 -13.28
C LEU A 173 -2.24 -11.01 -14.73
N GLN A 174 -2.98 -10.28 -15.57
CA GLN A 174 -3.09 -10.58 -17.01
C GLN A 174 -1.72 -10.48 -17.69
N ILE A 175 -0.96 -9.41 -17.43
CA ILE A 175 0.40 -9.25 -17.95
C ILE A 175 1.32 -10.38 -17.48
N LEU A 176 1.24 -10.76 -16.22
CA LEU A 176 2.03 -11.86 -15.66
C LEU A 176 1.66 -13.20 -16.29
N HIS A 177 0.37 -13.44 -16.56
CA HIS A 177 -0.09 -14.64 -17.23
C HIS A 177 0.43 -14.73 -18.67
N ASP A 178 0.50 -13.62 -19.40
CA ASP A 178 1.10 -13.58 -20.74
C ASP A 178 2.61 -13.92 -20.69
N VAL A 179 3.33 -13.36 -19.71
CA VAL A 179 4.78 -13.57 -19.56
C VAL A 179 5.12 -14.97 -19.04
N ALA A 180 4.35 -15.46 -18.07
CA ALA A 180 4.61 -16.70 -17.35
C ALA A 180 3.31 -17.57 -17.24
N PRO A 181 2.82 -18.16 -18.34
CA PRO A 181 1.49 -18.75 -18.45
C PRO A 181 1.26 -19.99 -17.57
N GLU A 182 2.31 -20.62 -17.06
CA GLU A 182 2.21 -21.77 -16.16
C GLU A 182 2.54 -21.42 -14.70
N ALA A 183 2.74 -20.13 -14.36
CA ALA A 183 2.91 -19.69 -12.99
C ALA A 183 1.59 -19.75 -12.21
N GLU A 184 1.68 -20.04 -10.91
CA GLU A 184 0.55 -19.92 -9.99
C GLU A 184 0.45 -18.45 -9.54
N LEU A 185 -0.72 -17.83 -9.74
CA LEU A 185 -0.94 -16.43 -9.49
C LEU A 185 -1.74 -16.20 -8.20
N TYR A 186 -1.25 -15.29 -7.37
CA TYR A 186 -1.87 -14.87 -6.12
C TYR A 186 -2.11 -13.37 -6.13
N PHE A 187 -3.18 -12.94 -5.46
CA PHE A 187 -3.50 -11.52 -5.31
C PHE A 187 -3.86 -11.19 -3.87
N THR A 188 -3.40 -10.04 -3.39
CA THR A 188 -3.91 -9.38 -2.20
C THR A 188 -3.95 -7.88 -2.41
N THR A 189 -4.95 -7.19 -1.80
CA THR A 189 -4.98 -5.73 -1.86
C THR A 189 -4.01 -5.11 -0.86
N GLY A 190 -3.26 -4.09 -1.30
CA GLY A 190 -2.54 -3.17 -0.41
C GLY A 190 -3.26 -1.82 -0.27
N PHE A 191 -4.43 -1.64 -0.89
CA PHE A 191 -5.07 -0.33 -1.06
C PHE A 191 -5.86 0.14 0.17
N VAL A 192 -5.84 -0.61 1.27
CA VAL A 192 -6.51 -0.23 2.52
C VAL A 192 -5.62 0.69 3.36
N SER A 193 -4.40 0.23 3.69
CA SER A 193 -3.44 0.96 4.53
C SER A 193 -2.04 0.34 4.41
N GLU A 194 -1.01 1.01 4.92
CA GLU A 194 0.34 0.46 5.02
C GLU A 194 0.37 -0.83 5.86
N GLY A 195 -0.35 -0.87 6.98
CA GLY A 195 -0.48 -2.07 7.81
C GLY A 195 -1.15 -3.23 7.07
N ASN A 196 -2.19 -2.96 6.26
CA ASN A 196 -2.81 -3.98 5.43
C ASN A 196 -1.84 -4.49 4.34
N MET A 197 -1.07 -3.60 3.72
CA MET A 197 -0.05 -4.00 2.73
C MET A 197 1.02 -4.89 3.37
N ALA A 198 1.54 -4.52 4.54
CA ALA A 198 2.52 -5.33 5.27
C ALA A 198 1.97 -6.72 5.63
N ALA A 199 0.71 -6.80 6.09
CA ALA A 199 0.04 -8.06 6.33
C ALA A 199 -0.12 -8.89 5.04
N GLY A 200 -0.50 -8.25 3.94
CA GLY A 200 -0.62 -8.90 2.64
C GLY A 200 0.70 -9.46 2.11
N ILE A 201 1.82 -8.78 2.33
CA ILE A 201 3.16 -9.29 2.03
C ILE A 201 3.41 -10.59 2.80
N ALA A 202 3.16 -10.59 4.12
CA ALA A 202 3.35 -11.77 4.95
C ALA A 202 2.45 -12.94 4.52
N GLU A 203 1.17 -12.68 4.19
CA GLU A 203 0.23 -13.69 3.69
C GLU A 203 0.70 -14.32 2.36
N LEU A 204 1.27 -13.52 1.45
CA LEU A 204 1.84 -14.03 0.20
C LEU A 204 3.09 -14.90 0.44
N VAL A 205 3.94 -14.51 1.40
CA VAL A 205 5.08 -15.33 1.84
C VAL A 205 4.60 -16.67 2.42
N ASP A 206 3.59 -16.64 3.28
CA ASP A 206 2.99 -17.84 3.88
C ASP A 206 2.32 -18.75 2.85
N ALA A 207 1.75 -18.17 1.77
CA ALA A 207 1.23 -18.90 0.62
C ALA A 207 2.34 -19.55 -0.24
N GLY A 208 3.59 -19.21 0.05
CA GLY A 208 4.78 -19.74 -0.62
C GLY A 208 5.07 -19.07 -1.95
N CYS A 209 4.76 -17.78 -2.11
CA CYS A 209 5.13 -17.02 -3.29
C CYS A 209 6.66 -16.87 -3.37
N ASP A 210 7.21 -17.15 -4.56
CA ASP A 210 8.64 -17.00 -4.87
C ASP A 210 8.96 -15.56 -5.28
N ILE A 211 7.98 -14.89 -5.86
CA ILE A 211 8.06 -13.52 -6.38
C ILE A 211 6.85 -12.74 -5.87
N ILE A 212 7.08 -11.52 -5.40
CA ILE A 212 6.01 -10.57 -5.06
C ILE A 212 6.27 -9.29 -5.84
N VAL A 213 5.20 -8.70 -6.42
CA VAL A 213 5.25 -7.44 -7.13
C VAL A 213 4.14 -6.52 -6.64
N ASP A 214 4.48 -5.24 -6.41
CA ASP A 214 3.50 -4.21 -6.07
C ASP A 214 3.56 -2.99 -7.00
N ASP A 215 2.45 -2.24 -7.02
CA ASP A 215 2.30 -1.01 -7.78
C ASP A 215 1.59 0.08 -6.96
N LEU A 216 1.94 0.23 -5.70
CA LEU A 216 1.31 1.19 -4.80
C LEU A 216 2.32 2.19 -4.23
N THR A 217 1.89 3.43 -4.01
CA THR A 217 2.68 4.47 -3.35
C THR A 217 1.91 5.09 -2.19
N TYR A 218 2.49 4.99 -0.99
CA TYR A 218 1.99 5.66 0.20
C TYR A 218 2.72 6.98 0.40
N MET A 219 2.00 8.10 0.19
CA MET A 219 2.58 9.44 0.30
C MET A 219 2.86 9.88 1.75
N LYS A 220 2.30 9.16 2.73
CA LYS A 220 2.49 9.42 4.15
C LYS A 220 3.47 8.47 4.83
N GLY A 221 3.89 7.40 4.15
CA GLY A 221 4.92 6.51 4.65
C GLY A 221 6.29 7.19 4.71
N PRO A 222 7.24 6.65 5.48
CA PRO A 222 8.58 7.21 5.58
C PRO A 222 9.37 7.01 4.27
N PHE A 223 9.98 8.10 3.74
CA PHE A 223 10.77 8.05 2.51
C PHE A 223 12.27 7.82 2.78
N TYR A 224 12.73 8.14 3.97
CA TYR A 224 14.16 8.13 4.31
C TYR A 224 14.52 7.06 5.34
N ARG A 225 13.55 6.31 5.82
CA ARG A 225 13.72 5.21 6.77
C ARG A 225 12.80 4.07 6.41
N ASP A 226 13.13 2.89 6.89
CA ASP A 226 12.25 1.75 6.78
C ASP A 226 11.01 1.98 7.68
N GLY A 227 9.85 1.74 7.11
CA GLY A 227 8.59 1.70 7.81
C GLY A 227 8.01 0.31 7.69
N ILE A 228 6.83 0.09 8.25
CA ILE A 228 6.21 -1.23 8.38
C ILE A 228 6.13 -2.01 7.05
N VAL A 229 5.96 -1.33 5.92
CA VAL A 229 5.95 -1.98 4.59
C VAL A 229 7.35 -2.40 4.20
N ALA A 230 8.37 -1.52 4.39
CA ALA A 230 9.76 -1.84 4.08
C ALA A 230 10.28 -3.00 4.94
N ASP A 231 9.88 -3.03 6.22
CA ASP A 231 10.24 -4.12 7.13
C ASP A 231 9.62 -5.45 6.69
N ALA A 232 8.37 -5.46 6.27
CA ALA A 232 7.72 -6.65 5.70
C ALA A 232 8.42 -7.13 4.41
N VAL A 233 8.88 -6.19 3.56
CA VAL A 233 9.68 -6.51 2.36
C VAL A 233 11.05 -7.09 2.75
N ASN A 234 11.72 -6.50 3.75
CA ASN A 234 13.00 -7.00 4.25
C ASN A 234 12.87 -8.42 4.80
N GLU A 235 11.80 -8.70 5.54
CA GLU A 235 11.51 -10.05 6.03
C GLU A 235 11.27 -11.02 4.88
N ALA A 236 10.38 -10.69 3.94
CA ALA A 236 10.10 -11.52 2.76
C ALA A 236 11.37 -11.85 1.97
N THR A 237 12.24 -10.85 1.72
CA THR A 237 13.49 -11.06 1.00
C THR A 237 14.50 -11.88 1.79
N SER A 238 14.53 -11.75 3.12
CA SER A 238 15.36 -12.60 3.99
C SER A 238 14.97 -14.08 3.92
N LEU A 239 13.70 -14.37 3.63
CA LEU A 239 13.15 -15.72 3.43
C LEU A 239 13.36 -16.23 1.99
N GLY A 240 13.97 -15.43 1.11
CA GLY A 240 14.31 -15.83 -0.27
C GLY A 240 13.30 -15.39 -1.31
N VAL A 241 12.28 -14.61 -0.97
CA VAL A 241 11.31 -14.07 -1.92
C VAL A 241 11.96 -12.94 -2.73
N SER A 242 11.74 -12.93 -4.04
CA SER A 242 12.14 -11.81 -4.90
C SER A 242 11.04 -10.75 -4.89
N TYR A 243 11.34 -9.55 -4.42
CA TYR A 243 10.37 -8.47 -4.31
C TYR A 243 10.64 -7.36 -5.34
N PHE A 244 9.57 -6.92 -6.02
CA PHE A 244 9.62 -5.85 -7.03
C PHE A 244 8.55 -4.81 -6.73
N SER A 245 8.96 -3.55 -6.69
CA SER A 245 8.05 -2.42 -6.46
C SER A 245 8.18 -1.40 -7.58
N SER A 246 7.08 -0.75 -7.94
CA SER A 246 7.08 0.29 -8.96
C SER A 246 7.80 1.55 -8.46
N ALA A 247 8.45 2.28 -9.37
CA ALA A 247 9.07 3.57 -9.05
C ALA A 247 8.06 4.73 -8.96
N GLY A 248 6.79 4.46 -9.24
CA GLY A 248 5.70 5.42 -9.27
C GLY A 248 5.70 6.34 -10.50
N ASN A 249 4.66 7.15 -10.62
CA ASN A 249 4.42 8.03 -11.77
C ASN A 249 4.77 9.51 -11.50
N PHE A 250 5.71 9.79 -10.61
CA PHE A 250 6.00 11.16 -10.17
C PHE A 250 6.94 11.92 -11.11
N GLY A 251 7.81 11.20 -11.83
CA GLY A 251 8.73 11.78 -12.80
C GLY A 251 9.61 12.88 -12.18
N ASN A 252 9.48 14.12 -12.66
CA ASN A 252 10.21 15.29 -12.16
C ASN A 252 9.44 16.10 -11.12
N ARG A 253 8.42 15.53 -10.47
CA ARG A 253 7.58 16.22 -9.49
C ARG A 253 8.11 16.10 -8.06
N SER A 254 9.38 15.79 -7.88
CA SER A 254 10.03 15.67 -6.59
C SER A 254 11.27 16.56 -6.51
N TYR A 255 11.61 16.94 -5.29
CA TYR A 255 12.85 17.64 -4.95
C TYR A 255 13.48 16.96 -3.76
N GLU A 256 14.74 16.63 -3.88
CA GLU A 256 15.54 16.05 -2.79
C GLU A 256 16.87 16.77 -2.71
N ALA A 257 17.29 17.15 -1.52
CA ALA A 257 18.60 17.72 -1.26
C ALA A 257 18.99 17.57 0.21
N ASN A 258 20.30 17.56 0.47
CA ASN A 258 20.80 17.70 1.84
C ASN A 258 20.37 19.06 2.41
N PHE A 259 20.05 19.10 3.71
CA PHE A 259 19.68 20.35 4.36
C PHE A 259 20.85 21.37 4.24
N SER A 260 20.56 22.51 3.61
CA SER A 260 21.46 23.64 3.49
C SER A 260 20.91 24.81 4.31
N ALA A 261 21.60 25.14 5.41
CA ALA A 261 21.11 26.15 6.34
C ALA A 261 21.18 27.57 5.76
N SER A 262 20.07 28.28 5.78
CA SER A 262 19.98 29.70 5.47
C SER A 262 19.32 30.46 6.62
N ALA A 263 19.93 31.57 7.02
CA ALA A 263 19.39 32.43 8.08
C ALA A 263 18.15 33.20 7.57
N SER A 264 17.09 33.21 8.36
CA SER A 264 15.89 33.99 8.08
C SER A 264 15.42 34.70 9.35
N PRO A 265 14.58 35.75 9.26
CA PRO A 265 14.05 36.45 10.43
C PRO A 265 13.31 35.56 11.43
N ASN A 266 12.82 34.39 10.96
CA ASN A 266 12.04 33.44 11.74
C ASN A 266 12.83 32.17 12.08
N GLY A 267 14.16 32.19 12.05
CA GLY A 267 15.03 31.07 12.36
C GLY A 267 15.79 30.53 11.14
N ILE A 268 16.41 29.38 11.29
CA ILE A 268 17.15 28.72 10.22
C ILE A 268 16.17 27.99 9.32
N ARG A 269 16.33 28.13 8.00
CA ARG A 269 15.52 27.47 6.98
C ARG A 269 16.41 26.75 5.96
N HIS A 270 15.84 25.86 5.19
CA HIS A 270 16.51 25.25 4.05
C HIS A 270 16.70 26.28 2.93
N ASP A 271 17.89 26.33 2.34
CA ASP A 271 18.19 27.08 1.11
C ASP A 271 17.90 26.19 -0.10
N PHE A 272 16.84 26.49 -0.83
CA PHE A 272 16.48 25.81 -2.09
C PHE A 272 17.33 26.24 -3.27
N GLY A 273 18.34 27.06 -3.03
CA GLY A 273 19.29 27.57 -4.01
C GLY A 273 19.35 29.11 -4.06
N GLY A 274 20.58 29.66 -4.10
CA GLY A 274 20.83 31.08 -4.21
C GLY A 274 20.38 31.91 -3.01
N GLY A 275 20.28 31.35 -1.82
CA GLY A 275 19.78 31.98 -0.60
C GLY A 275 18.26 32.08 -0.52
N ASN A 276 17.55 31.32 -1.35
CA ASN A 276 16.09 31.31 -1.36
C ASN A 276 15.54 30.26 -0.39
N SER A 277 14.85 30.67 0.65
CA SER A 277 14.22 29.81 1.66
C SER A 277 12.78 29.34 1.30
N LEU A 278 12.35 29.60 0.07
CA LEU A 278 11.04 29.21 -0.43
C LEU A 278 11.19 28.36 -1.69
N GLN A 279 10.57 27.18 -1.71
CA GLN A 279 10.45 26.36 -2.91
C GLN A 279 9.33 26.93 -3.78
N GLN A 280 9.64 27.30 -5.02
CA GLN A 280 8.65 27.74 -5.98
C GLN A 280 8.01 26.52 -6.64
N LEU A 281 6.68 26.43 -6.58
CA LEU A 281 5.89 25.45 -7.28
C LEU A 281 5.08 26.15 -8.37
N GLN A 282 5.07 25.57 -9.57
CA GLN A 282 4.24 26.03 -10.68
C GLN A 282 3.12 25.02 -10.88
N LEU A 283 1.91 25.38 -10.44
CA LEU A 283 0.76 24.52 -10.41
C LEU A 283 -0.38 25.15 -11.20
N GLU A 284 -1.08 24.34 -11.99
CA GLU A 284 -2.34 24.74 -12.61
C GLU A 284 -3.47 24.67 -11.56
N PRO A 285 -4.62 25.34 -11.79
CA PRO A 285 -5.73 25.24 -10.86
C PRO A 285 -6.19 23.79 -10.66
N GLY A 286 -6.19 23.31 -9.40
CA GLY A 286 -6.50 21.93 -9.08
C GLY A 286 -6.31 21.59 -7.61
N GLN A 287 -6.46 20.32 -7.27
CA GLN A 287 -6.11 19.77 -5.95
C GLN A 287 -4.78 19.03 -6.06
N TYR A 288 -3.95 19.20 -5.05
CA TYR A 288 -2.60 18.63 -5.00
C TYR A 288 -2.33 18.04 -3.63
N ILE A 289 -1.60 16.94 -3.62
CA ILE A 289 -0.95 16.41 -2.43
C ILE A 289 0.51 16.85 -2.51
N ILE A 290 0.99 17.54 -1.48
CA ILE A 290 2.39 17.92 -1.34
C ILE A 290 2.90 17.26 -0.07
N ALA A 291 3.80 16.28 -0.23
CA ALA A 291 4.47 15.63 0.88
C ALA A 291 5.79 16.35 1.15
N LEU A 292 6.04 16.69 2.41
CA LEU A 292 7.32 17.19 2.90
C LEU A 292 7.83 16.22 3.96
N GLN A 293 8.99 15.64 3.70
CA GLN A 293 9.65 14.73 4.63
C GLN A 293 11.13 15.08 4.76
N TRP A 294 11.72 14.66 5.85
CA TRP A 294 13.15 14.78 6.13
C TRP A 294 13.62 13.57 6.93
N ASP A 295 14.92 13.40 7.05
CA ASP A 295 15.56 12.22 7.64
C ASP A 295 15.58 12.26 9.19
N ASP A 296 14.40 12.32 9.81
CA ASP A 296 14.19 12.10 11.25
C ASP A 296 13.42 10.81 11.48
N ASP A 297 13.41 10.33 12.72
CA ASP A 297 12.60 9.17 13.10
C ASP A 297 11.11 9.48 12.87
N PHE A 298 10.46 8.66 12.07
CA PHE A 298 9.15 8.98 11.48
C PHE A 298 8.05 9.15 12.54
N TYR A 299 8.03 8.29 13.54
CA TYR A 299 7.04 8.34 14.62
C TYR A 299 7.56 9.03 15.89
N SER A 300 8.77 9.57 15.90
CA SER A 300 9.26 10.35 17.02
C SER A 300 8.87 11.82 16.85
N LEU A 301 8.10 12.35 17.78
CA LEU A 301 7.92 13.79 17.91
C LEU A 301 9.28 14.37 18.27
N GLY A 302 9.95 15.00 17.31
CA GLY A 302 11.28 15.54 17.44
C GLY A 302 11.45 16.34 18.75
N SER A 303 12.52 16.04 19.45
CA SER A 303 12.97 16.75 20.64
C SER A 303 13.50 18.14 20.29
#